data_4906554087ce9513f7e21983284eb7b0
#
_entry.id   4906554087ce9513f7e21983284eb7b0
#
_cell.length_a   1.000
_cell.length_b   1.000
_cell.length_c   1.000
_cell.angle_alpha   90.00
_cell.angle_beta   90.00
_cell.angle_gamma   90.00
#
_symmetry.space_group_name_H-M   'P 1'
#
loop_
_entity.id
_entity.type
_entity.pdbx_description
1 polymer ?
#
loop_
_entity_poly.entity_id
_entity_poly.type
_entity_poly.pdbx_seq_one_letter_code
_entity_poly.pdbx_strand_id
1 'polypeptide(L)'
;MTRTRTALVVGGGIAGPAAAMALQKAGIDPVVFEAHPTGADGIGVFLTLASNGVDALRVLGADKPALAVGFPTPGITLRSGTGKRLGASRTGQSLPDGTTSQTIKRPDLYRVLHDEAASRGVRIEHGKRLVGAEETGDRVRAVFADGSEAVGDVLIGCDGVHSTVRRIIDPAAPAPTYAGLINTGGYARGVRVDSEPGSYEMIFGKRAFFGYALAPDGEVWWFANLPRRDEPARGELEAVGGDEWRRRLLALYAGDAGPAVPLIEATPEIMSMSPIHTIPHLPSWHSARMIVIGDAAHAPSPTSGQGASLSIEDAVVLARCLRDLPSPPAAFAAFEAARRPRVESIIKWAARINNSKAAGPVARVLRDAVLPTVLKMTADSKTFKQTHDYHVDWEAPVPAVQPGGN
;
A
#
# COMPACT_ATOMS: atom_id res chain seq x y z
N MET A 1 -31.08 -11.06 -14.52
CA MET A 1 -29.87 -10.29 -14.12
C MET A 1 -28.66 -10.90 -14.84
N THR A 2 -27.95 -10.12 -15.64
CA THR A 2 -26.82 -10.60 -16.44
C THR A 2 -25.57 -10.72 -15.57
N ARG A 3 -24.89 -11.87 -15.67
CA ARG A 3 -23.60 -12.11 -15.02
C ARG A 3 -22.56 -11.13 -15.58
N THR A 4 -21.72 -10.53 -14.71
CA THR A 4 -20.61 -9.67 -15.13
C THR A 4 -19.67 -10.42 -16.06
N ARG A 5 -19.36 -9.84 -17.22
CA ARG A 5 -18.47 -10.43 -18.24
C ARG A 5 -17.26 -9.56 -18.53
N THR A 6 -17.40 -8.24 -18.39
CA THR A 6 -16.36 -7.25 -18.71
C THR A 6 -16.17 -6.27 -17.56
N ALA A 7 -14.94 -5.90 -17.28
CA ALA A 7 -14.59 -4.97 -16.22
C ALA A 7 -13.59 -3.91 -16.70
N LEU A 8 -13.89 -2.64 -16.42
CA LEU A 8 -12.98 -1.52 -16.61
C LEU A 8 -12.20 -1.30 -15.30
N VAL A 9 -10.90 -1.49 -15.31
CA VAL A 9 -10.02 -1.29 -14.13
C VAL A 9 -9.28 0.03 -14.32
N VAL A 10 -9.52 1.01 -13.48
CA VAL A 10 -8.90 2.34 -13.57
C VAL A 10 -7.76 2.46 -12.57
N GLY A 11 -6.55 2.63 -13.07
CA GLY A 11 -5.30 2.68 -12.34
C GLY A 11 -4.47 1.40 -12.50
N GLY A 12 -3.24 1.53 -13.01
CA GLY A 12 -2.30 0.44 -13.28
C GLY A 12 -1.25 0.23 -12.19
N GLY A 13 -1.49 0.73 -10.95
CA GLY A 13 -0.57 0.55 -9.82
C GLY A 13 -0.47 -0.90 -9.34
N ILE A 14 -0.41 -1.14 -8.04
CA ILE A 14 -0.37 -2.50 -7.48
C ILE A 14 -1.77 -3.16 -7.54
N ALA A 15 -2.81 -2.42 -7.17
CA ALA A 15 -4.17 -2.95 -7.09
C ALA A 15 -4.73 -3.33 -8.48
N GLY A 16 -4.47 -2.54 -9.52
CA GLY A 16 -5.04 -2.74 -10.84
C GLY A 16 -4.64 -4.04 -11.53
N PRO A 17 -3.36 -4.32 -11.72
CA PRO A 17 -2.91 -5.60 -12.28
C PRO A 17 -3.35 -6.80 -11.44
N ALA A 18 -3.32 -6.70 -10.09
CA ALA A 18 -3.82 -7.74 -9.21
C ALA A 18 -5.33 -7.99 -9.40
N ALA A 19 -6.13 -6.90 -9.50
CA ALA A 19 -7.56 -6.98 -9.76
C ALA A 19 -7.85 -7.60 -11.14
N ALA A 20 -7.10 -7.21 -12.17
CA ALA A 20 -7.26 -7.77 -13.50
C ALA A 20 -6.97 -9.28 -13.55
N MET A 21 -5.88 -9.73 -12.93
CA MET A 21 -5.57 -11.16 -12.83
C MET A 21 -6.64 -11.93 -12.02
N ALA A 22 -7.15 -11.34 -10.95
CA ALA A 22 -8.22 -11.93 -10.15
C ALA A 22 -9.55 -12.04 -10.94
N LEU A 23 -9.88 -11.01 -11.71
CA LEU A 23 -11.06 -11.00 -12.57
C LEU A 23 -10.97 -12.05 -13.68
N GLN A 24 -9.81 -12.18 -14.36
CA GLN A 24 -9.61 -13.26 -15.33
C GLN A 24 -9.81 -14.64 -14.70
N LYS A 25 -9.26 -14.86 -13.49
CA LYS A 25 -9.47 -16.11 -12.74
C LYS A 25 -10.96 -16.35 -12.43
N ALA A 26 -11.75 -15.28 -12.27
CA ALA A 26 -13.22 -15.35 -12.09
C ALA A 26 -13.99 -15.51 -13.41
N GLY A 27 -13.32 -15.55 -14.56
CA GLY A 27 -13.96 -15.63 -15.90
C GLY A 27 -14.56 -14.31 -16.37
N ILE A 28 -14.05 -13.18 -15.89
CA ILE A 28 -14.44 -11.81 -16.27
C ILE A 28 -13.28 -11.21 -17.06
N ASP A 29 -13.56 -10.59 -18.21
CA ASP A 29 -12.59 -9.98 -19.10
C ASP A 29 -12.24 -8.54 -18.63
N PRO A 30 -11.02 -8.28 -18.11
CA PRO A 30 -10.62 -6.96 -17.63
C PRO A 30 -9.85 -6.18 -18.70
N VAL A 31 -10.02 -4.85 -18.66
CA VAL A 31 -9.09 -3.91 -19.30
C VAL A 31 -8.59 -2.92 -18.24
N VAL A 32 -7.28 -2.75 -18.16
CA VAL A 32 -6.65 -1.79 -17.24
C VAL A 32 -6.35 -0.49 -17.97
N PHE A 33 -6.75 0.64 -17.38
CA PHE A 33 -6.48 1.98 -17.88
C PHE A 33 -5.57 2.73 -16.92
N GLU A 34 -4.33 3.00 -17.36
CA GLU A 34 -3.32 3.71 -16.57
C GLU A 34 -3.17 5.15 -17.05
N ALA A 35 -3.20 6.10 -16.12
CA ALA A 35 -3.14 7.53 -16.43
C ALA A 35 -1.76 8.00 -16.93
N HIS A 36 -0.68 7.32 -16.53
CA HIS A 36 0.67 7.66 -16.94
C HIS A 36 1.03 7.01 -18.29
N PRO A 37 1.75 7.72 -19.16
CA PRO A 37 2.14 7.17 -20.46
C PRO A 37 3.21 6.08 -20.37
N THR A 38 4.01 6.10 -19.32
CA THR A 38 5.01 5.08 -18.98
C THR A 38 4.68 4.54 -17.60
N GLY A 39 5.24 3.39 -17.24
CA GLY A 39 5.00 2.78 -15.92
C GLY A 39 5.34 3.68 -14.74
N ALA A 40 5.16 3.18 -13.52
CA ALA A 40 5.45 3.89 -12.27
C ALA A 40 6.97 3.95 -11.96
N ASP A 41 7.81 4.13 -12.98
CA ASP A 41 9.24 4.21 -12.82
C ASP A 41 9.63 5.39 -11.93
N GLY A 42 10.39 5.11 -10.87
CA GLY A 42 10.87 6.14 -9.93
C GLY A 42 9.86 6.59 -8.86
N ILE A 43 8.68 5.99 -8.74
CA ILE A 43 7.69 6.37 -7.73
C ILE A 43 7.87 5.54 -6.46
N GLY A 44 8.34 6.21 -5.38
CA GLY A 44 8.52 5.61 -4.05
C GLY A 44 9.73 4.69 -3.96
N VAL A 45 10.17 4.40 -2.74
CA VAL A 45 11.43 3.68 -2.48
C VAL A 45 11.19 2.17 -2.49
N PHE A 46 10.77 1.64 -1.37
CA PHE A 46 10.47 0.22 -1.20
C PHE A 46 9.29 0.05 -0.24
N LEU A 47 8.79 -1.15 -0.18
CA LEU A 47 7.70 -1.54 0.71
C LEU A 47 7.95 -2.93 1.27
N THR A 48 7.25 -3.27 2.33
CA THR A 48 7.13 -4.64 2.79
C THR A 48 5.81 -5.21 2.27
N LEU A 49 5.90 -6.24 1.44
CA LEU A 49 4.77 -7.07 1.11
C LEU A 49 4.63 -8.11 2.23
N ALA A 50 3.66 -7.92 3.09
CA ALA A 50 3.45 -8.80 4.22
C ALA A 50 2.98 -10.20 3.78
N SER A 51 3.12 -11.20 4.65
CA SER A 51 2.77 -12.60 4.34
C SER A 51 1.35 -12.79 3.82
N ASN A 52 0.36 -12.03 4.35
CA ASN A 52 -1.01 -12.03 3.83
C ASN A 52 -1.11 -11.52 2.38
N GLY A 53 -0.29 -10.55 1.99
CA GLY A 53 -0.21 -10.07 0.60
C GLY A 53 0.47 -11.08 -0.33
N VAL A 54 1.51 -11.76 0.14
CA VAL A 54 2.14 -12.87 -0.59
C VAL A 54 1.16 -14.02 -0.77
N ASP A 55 0.41 -14.37 0.26
CA ASP A 55 -0.62 -15.40 0.20
C ASP A 55 -1.73 -15.06 -0.81
N ALA A 56 -2.19 -13.82 -0.82
CA ALA A 56 -3.17 -13.35 -1.80
C ALA A 56 -2.61 -13.42 -3.25
N LEU A 57 -1.32 -13.10 -3.47
CA LEU A 57 -0.68 -13.31 -4.77
C LEU A 57 -0.61 -14.79 -5.16
N ARG A 58 -0.42 -15.71 -4.22
CA ARG A 58 -0.47 -17.17 -4.48
C ARG A 58 -1.82 -17.63 -4.99
N VAL A 59 -2.89 -17.10 -4.41
CA VAL A 59 -4.24 -17.37 -4.92
C VAL A 59 -4.35 -17.02 -6.40
N LEU A 60 -3.64 -15.98 -6.84
CA LEU A 60 -3.57 -15.55 -8.23
C LEU A 60 -2.51 -16.31 -9.05
N GLY A 61 -1.62 -17.09 -8.41
CA GLY A 61 -0.46 -17.69 -9.06
C GLY A 61 0.57 -16.65 -9.54
N ALA A 62 0.63 -15.48 -8.86
CA ALA A 62 1.48 -14.33 -9.23
C ALA A 62 2.53 -14.01 -8.14
N ASP A 63 2.73 -14.88 -7.17
CA ASP A 63 3.71 -14.69 -6.08
C ASP A 63 5.15 -14.84 -6.55
N LYS A 64 5.46 -15.80 -7.43
CA LYS A 64 6.83 -16.09 -7.86
C LYS A 64 7.58 -14.90 -8.45
N PRO A 65 7.02 -14.11 -9.40
CA PRO A 65 7.68 -12.91 -9.92
C PRO A 65 7.97 -11.87 -8.82
N ALA A 66 7.05 -11.69 -7.87
CA ALA A 66 7.23 -10.75 -6.76
C ALA A 66 8.32 -11.21 -5.78
N LEU A 67 8.37 -12.52 -5.47
CA LEU A 67 9.41 -13.11 -4.61
C LEU A 67 10.80 -13.03 -5.26
N ALA A 68 10.89 -13.10 -6.58
CA ALA A 68 12.16 -13.06 -7.32
C ALA A 68 12.86 -11.69 -7.28
N VAL A 69 12.10 -10.61 -7.04
CA VAL A 69 12.63 -9.22 -7.00
C VAL A 69 12.70 -8.64 -5.59
N GLY A 70 12.32 -9.42 -4.59
CA GLY A 70 12.38 -9.05 -3.18
C GLY A 70 13.36 -9.92 -2.38
N PHE A 71 13.41 -9.67 -1.10
CA PHE A 71 14.12 -10.52 -0.16
C PHE A 71 13.32 -10.71 1.13
N PRO A 72 13.48 -11.87 1.82
CA PRO A 72 12.78 -12.17 3.05
C PRO A 72 13.07 -11.15 4.16
N THR A 73 12.03 -10.67 4.81
CA THR A 73 12.12 -9.74 5.94
C THR A 73 11.17 -10.20 7.05
N PRO A 74 11.54 -11.22 7.83
CA PRO A 74 10.64 -11.83 8.81
C PRO A 74 10.38 -10.95 10.03
N GLY A 75 11.21 -9.93 10.26
CA GLY A 75 11.10 -9.08 11.44
C GLY A 75 11.69 -7.70 11.28
N ILE A 76 11.36 -6.85 12.25
CA ILE A 76 11.79 -5.47 12.37
C ILE A 76 12.42 -5.28 13.74
N THR A 77 13.59 -4.64 13.80
CA THR A 77 14.18 -4.15 15.06
C THR A 77 13.84 -2.68 15.24
N LEU A 78 13.41 -2.30 16.42
CA LEU A 78 13.08 -0.93 16.79
C LEU A 78 14.16 -0.34 17.67
N ARG A 79 14.67 0.84 17.31
CA ARG A 79 15.69 1.59 18.05
C ARG A 79 15.24 3.01 18.33
N SER A 80 15.81 3.61 19.37
CA SER A 80 15.69 5.05 19.62
C SER A 80 16.78 5.83 18.89
N GLY A 81 16.62 7.16 18.78
CA GLY A 81 17.66 8.06 18.28
C GLY A 81 18.92 8.14 19.16
N THR A 82 18.95 7.47 20.32
CA THR A 82 20.14 7.30 21.15
C THR A 82 20.87 5.98 20.88
N GLY A 83 20.41 5.18 19.93
CA GLY A 83 20.94 3.85 19.62
C GLY A 83 20.40 2.72 20.50
N LYS A 84 19.63 3.02 21.55
CA LYS A 84 19.04 2.00 22.42
C LYS A 84 18.06 1.11 21.62
N ARG A 85 18.23 -0.22 21.72
CA ARG A 85 17.26 -1.18 21.20
C ARG A 85 15.99 -1.15 22.06
N LEU A 86 14.86 -0.84 21.43
CA LEU A 86 13.56 -0.76 22.07
C LEU A 86 12.81 -2.10 22.01
N GLY A 87 13.11 -2.93 21.00
CA GLY A 87 12.51 -4.24 20.84
C GLY A 87 12.60 -4.75 19.43
N ALA A 88 11.89 -5.85 19.18
CA ALA A 88 11.71 -6.40 17.85
C ALA A 88 10.25 -6.83 17.67
N SER A 89 9.79 -6.84 16.43
CA SER A 89 8.47 -7.32 16.05
C SER A 89 8.58 -8.14 14.77
N ARG A 90 7.72 -9.13 14.61
CA ARG A 90 7.57 -9.82 13.32
C ARG A 90 6.85 -8.91 12.33
N THR A 91 7.08 -9.13 11.03
CA THR A 91 6.38 -8.47 9.92
C THR A 91 5.18 -9.26 9.42
N GLY A 92 4.93 -10.42 10.03
CA GLY A 92 3.87 -11.36 9.72
C GLY A 92 4.24 -12.76 10.22
N GLN A 93 3.37 -13.71 9.98
CA GLN A 93 3.64 -15.15 10.19
C GLN A 93 4.30 -15.72 8.94
N SER A 94 5.05 -16.81 9.10
CA SER A 94 5.50 -17.58 7.94
C SER A 94 4.34 -18.37 7.35
N LEU A 95 4.25 -18.38 6.04
CA LEU A 95 3.32 -19.26 5.32
C LEU A 95 3.72 -20.73 5.49
N PRO A 96 2.84 -21.70 5.17
CA PRO A 96 3.11 -23.11 5.42
C PRO A 96 4.40 -23.66 4.79
N ASP A 97 4.88 -23.06 3.71
CA ASP A 97 6.15 -23.40 3.05
C ASP A 97 7.38 -22.65 3.60
N GLY A 98 7.22 -21.89 4.66
CA GLY A 98 8.27 -21.09 5.27
C GLY A 98 8.46 -19.68 4.66
N THR A 99 7.71 -19.31 3.62
CA THR A 99 7.79 -17.96 3.03
C THR A 99 7.34 -16.92 4.05
N THR A 100 8.13 -15.86 4.22
CA THR A 100 7.84 -14.72 5.11
C THR A 100 7.49 -13.48 4.31
N SER A 101 7.20 -12.38 5.00
CA SER A 101 7.07 -11.06 4.38
C SER A 101 8.32 -10.72 3.58
N GLN A 102 8.15 -9.97 2.50
CA GLN A 102 9.20 -9.60 1.55
C GLN A 102 9.40 -8.10 1.51
N THR A 103 10.64 -7.64 1.55
CA THR A 103 10.96 -6.25 1.23
C THR A 103 11.31 -6.16 -0.26
N ILE A 104 10.62 -5.26 -0.96
CA ILE A 104 10.65 -5.16 -2.43
C ILE A 104 10.75 -3.68 -2.79
N LYS A 105 11.59 -3.33 -3.79
CA LYS A 105 11.56 -1.99 -4.38
C LYS A 105 10.17 -1.76 -5.01
N ARG A 106 9.56 -0.63 -4.71
CA ARG A 106 8.20 -0.35 -5.19
C ARG A 106 8.07 -0.38 -6.71
N PRO A 107 9.01 0.19 -7.48
CA PRO A 107 9.00 0.07 -8.94
C PRO A 107 9.09 -1.38 -9.43
N ASP A 108 9.89 -2.23 -8.76
CA ASP A 108 10.02 -3.63 -9.17
C ASP A 108 8.73 -4.43 -8.93
N LEU A 109 8.06 -4.24 -7.78
CA LEU A 109 6.76 -4.88 -7.54
C LEU A 109 5.73 -4.42 -8.58
N TYR A 110 5.68 -3.12 -8.88
CA TYR A 110 4.82 -2.58 -9.93
C TYR A 110 5.08 -3.31 -11.25
N ARG A 111 6.36 -3.30 -11.70
CA ARG A 111 6.77 -3.88 -12.98
C ARG A 111 6.41 -5.37 -13.08
N VAL A 112 6.75 -6.18 -12.08
CA VAL A 112 6.48 -7.63 -12.15
C VAL A 112 5.00 -7.97 -12.12
N LEU A 113 4.15 -7.20 -11.42
CA LEU A 113 2.70 -7.42 -11.45
C LEU A 113 2.10 -6.99 -12.80
N HIS A 114 2.60 -5.92 -13.37
CA HIS A 114 2.21 -5.44 -14.69
C HIS A 114 2.58 -6.44 -15.78
N ASP A 115 3.85 -6.91 -15.79
CA ASP A 115 4.39 -7.87 -16.76
C ASP A 115 3.64 -9.22 -16.64
N GLU A 116 3.33 -9.66 -15.42
CA GLU A 116 2.58 -10.88 -15.19
C GLU A 116 1.15 -10.77 -15.72
N ALA A 117 0.46 -9.66 -15.47
CA ALA A 117 -0.87 -9.40 -16.01
C ALA A 117 -0.84 -9.38 -17.56
N ALA A 118 0.12 -8.68 -18.16
CA ALA A 118 0.29 -8.60 -19.60
C ALA A 118 0.60 -9.98 -20.21
N SER A 119 1.46 -10.78 -19.59
CA SER A 119 1.79 -12.14 -20.05
C SER A 119 0.57 -13.08 -20.09
N ARG A 120 -0.43 -12.81 -19.24
CA ARG A 120 -1.72 -13.53 -19.23
C ARG A 120 -2.71 -12.97 -20.25
N GLY A 121 -2.33 -12.00 -21.07
CA GLY A 121 -3.18 -11.38 -22.08
C GLY A 121 -4.11 -10.30 -21.55
N VAL A 122 -3.90 -9.78 -20.31
CA VAL A 122 -4.62 -8.59 -19.84
C VAL A 122 -4.22 -7.40 -20.70
N ARG A 123 -5.21 -6.73 -21.28
CA ARG A 123 -5.00 -5.47 -22.00
C ARG A 123 -4.77 -4.34 -21.00
N ILE A 124 -3.62 -3.66 -21.11
CA ILE A 124 -3.27 -2.51 -20.30
C ILE A 124 -3.04 -1.32 -21.23
N GLU A 125 -3.85 -0.27 -21.08
CA GLU A 125 -3.79 0.94 -21.89
C GLU A 125 -3.20 2.09 -21.05
N HIS A 126 -2.07 2.62 -21.53
CA HIS A 126 -1.38 3.75 -20.91
C HIS A 126 -1.85 5.10 -21.45
N GLY A 127 -1.61 6.19 -20.71
CA GLY A 127 -2.03 7.55 -21.08
C GLY A 127 -3.54 7.77 -20.91
N LYS A 128 -4.25 6.86 -20.28
CA LYS A 128 -5.71 6.85 -20.11
C LYS A 128 -6.13 7.41 -18.75
N ARG A 129 -6.06 8.73 -18.60
CA ARG A 129 -6.52 9.42 -17.40
C ARG A 129 -8.04 9.53 -17.40
N LEU A 130 -8.71 8.86 -16.46
CA LEU A 130 -10.17 8.95 -16.29
C LEU A 130 -10.55 10.40 -15.90
N VAL A 131 -11.53 10.95 -16.60
CA VAL A 131 -12.12 12.28 -16.30
C VAL A 131 -13.60 12.20 -15.96
N GLY A 132 -14.29 11.13 -16.35
CA GLY A 132 -15.70 10.91 -16.04
C GLY A 132 -16.10 9.47 -16.23
N ALA A 133 -17.18 9.06 -15.53
CA ALA A 133 -17.83 7.79 -15.76
C ALA A 133 -19.34 7.93 -15.49
N GLU A 134 -20.16 7.18 -16.23
CA GLU A 134 -21.61 7.22 -16.16
C GLU A 134 -22.18 5.81 -16.20
N GLU A 135 -23.13 5.54 -15.32
CA GLU A 135 -23.92 4.30 -15.33
C GLU A 135 -25.10 4.44 -16.27
N THR A 136 -25.19 3.58 -17.27
CA THR A 136 -26.26 3.60 -18.27
C THR A 136 -26.90 2.21 -18.35
N GLY A 137 -28.05 2.04 -17.73
CA GLY A 137 -28.76 0.77 -17.67
C GLY A 137 -27.95 -0.31 -16.96
N ASP A 138 -27.51 -1.32 -17.71
CA ASP A 138 -26.72 -2.45 -17.21
C ASP A 138 -25.22 -2.33 -17.51
N ARG A 139 -24.75 -1.16 -17.95
CA ARG A 139 -23.35 -0.87 -18.31
C ARG A 139 -22.81 0.36 -17.57
N VAL A 140 -21.51 0.50 -17.59
CA VAL A 140 -20.80 1.73 -17.21
C VAL A 140 -19.94 2.21 -18.36
N ARG A 141 -20.00 3.51 -18.66
CA ARG A 141 -19.18 4.19 -19.65
C ARG A 141 -18.14 5.04 -18.94
N ALA A 142 -16.88 4.83 -19.26
CA ALA A 142 -15.74 5.63 -18.79
C ALA A 142 -15.28 6.57 -19.91
N VAL A 143 -14.93 7.82 -19.56
CA VAL A 143 -14.43 8.85 -20.46
C VAL A 143 -13.02 9.26 -20.01
N PHE A 144 -12.08 9.29 -20.95
CA PHE A 144 -10.68 9.62 -20.68
C PHE A 144 -10.30 11.01 -21.21
N ALA A 145 -9.23 11.58 -20.65
CA ALA A 145 -8.77 12.94 -20.98
C ALA A 145 -8.35 13.11 -22.45
N ASP A 146 -8.01 12.03 -23.15
CA ASP A 146 -7.71 12.02 -24.59
C ASP A 146 -8.97 11.98 -25.47
N GLY A 147 -10.15 12.03 -24.87
CA GLY A 147 -11.44 11.97 -25.56
C GLY A 147 -11.92 10.55 -25.90
N SER A 148 -11.13 9.52 -25.62
CA SER A 148 -11.56 8.13 -25.83
C SER A 148 -12.54 7.67 -24.75
N GLU A 149 -13.30 6.63 -25.06
CA GLU A 149 -14.30 6.05 -24.16
C GLU A 149 -14.14 4.52 -24.09
N ALA A 150 -14.56 3.96 -22.96
CA ALA A 150 -14.69 2.51 -22.79
C ALA A 150 -16.00 2.17 -22.11
N VAL A 151 -16.58 1.00 -22.46
CA VAL A 151 -17.85 0.52 -21.90
C VAL A 151 -17.67 -0.89 -21.35
N GLY A 152 -18.08 -1.09 -20.10
CA GLY A 152 -18.01 -2.38 -19.40
C GLY A 152 -19.25 -2.66 -18.57
N ASP A 153 -19.32 -3.83 -17.97
CA ASP A 153 -20.41 -4.19 -17.05
C ASP A 153 -20.20 -3.56 -15.67
N VAL A 154 -18.93 -3.42 -15.27
CA VAL A 154 -18.49 -2.78 -14.02
C VAL A 154 -17.26 -1.93 -14.22
N LEU A 155 -17.04 -0.94 -13.35
CA LEU A 155 -15.82 -0.15 -13.26
C LEU A 155 -15.24 -0.27 -11.85
N ILE A 156 -13.94 -0.61 -11.77
CA ILE A 156 -13.21 -0.81 -10.54
C ILE A 156 -12.13 0.26 -10.42
N GLY A 157 -12.26 1.16 -9.44
CA GLY A 157 -11.29 2.20 -9.16
C GLY A 157 -10.12 1.65 -8.33
N CYS A 158 -8.96 1.57 -8.98
CA CYS A 158 -7.65 1.23 -8.41
C CYS A 158 -6.70 2.44 -8.51
N ASP A 159 -7.26 3.66 -8.59
CA ASP A 159 -6.60 4.91 -8.95
C ASP A 159 -6.02 5.68 -7.75
N GLY A 160 -5.79 4.95 -6.65
CA GLY A 160 -4.99 5.39 -5.51
C GLY A 160 -5.66 6.42 -4.61
N VAL A 161 -4.88 6.98 -3.69
CA VAL A 161 -5.37 7.85 -2.61
C VAL A 161 -6.11 9.09 -3.12
N HIS A 162 -5.77 9.61 -4.30
CA HIS A 162 -6.43 10.75 -4.94
C HIS A 162 -7.51 10.35 -5.96
N SER A 163 -8.14 9.20 -5.78
CA SER A 163 -9.08 8.56 -6.70
C SER A 163 -10.11 9.50 -7.31
N THR A 164 -10.21 9.46 -8.63
CA THR A 164 -11.27 10.09 -9.41
C THR A 164 -12.54 9.26 -9.34
N VAL A 165 -12.42 7.92 -9.40
CA VAL A 165 -13.58 7.01 -9.31
C VAL A 165 -14.34 7.21 -7.99
N ARG A 166 -13.62 7.37 -6.85
CA ARG A 166 -14.25 7.66 -5.56
C ARG A 166 -15.15 8.90 -5.61
N ARG A 167 -14.69 9.99 -6.23
CA ARG A 167 -15.45 11.24 -6.36
C ARG A 167 -16.62 11.14 -7.34
N ILE A 168 -16.53 10.23 -8.31
CA ILE A 168 -17.64 9.95 -9.23
C ILE A 168 -18.74 9.16 -8.51
N ILE A 169 -18.35 8.15 -7.71
CA ILE A 169 -19.30 7.34 -6.91
C ILE A 169 -20.00 8.23 -5.87
N ASP A 170 -19.25 9.05 -5.16
CA ASP A 170 -19.77 9.96 -4.16
C ASP A 170 -19.07 11.33 -4.26
N PRO A 171 -19.70 12.33 -4.87
CA PRO A 171 -19.16 13.69 -4.94
C PRO A 171 -18.90 14.34 -3.58
N ALA A 172 -19.56 13.85 -2.50
CA ALA A 172 -19.35 14.29 -1.13
C ALA A 172 -18.29 13.46 -0.38
N ALA A 173 -17.64 12.50 -1.06
CA ALA A 173 -16.60 11.68 -0.46
C ALA A 173 -15.49 12.53 0.17
N PRO A 174 -15.01 12.19 1.37
CA PRO A 174 -13.96 12.94 2.05
C PRO A 174 -12.68 12.97 1.19
N ALA A 175 -12.03 14.13 1.18
CA ALA A 175 -10.69 14.26 0.63
C ALA A 175 -9.68 13.45 1.46
N PRO A 176 -8.58 12.99 0.87
CA PRO A 176 -7.48 12.41 1.63
C PRO A 176 -6.98 13.38 2.71
N THR A 177 -6.70 12.82 3.89
CA THR A 177 -6.21 13.61 5.02
C THR A 177 -4.68 13.58 5.06
N TYR A 178 -4.04 14.73 5.12
CA TYR A 178 -2.60 14.83 5.32
C TYR A 178 -2.20 14.29 6.71
N ALA A 179 -1.21 13.40 6.76
CA ALA A 179 -0.80 12.72 7.98
C ALA A 179 0.23 13.48 8.82
N GLY A 180 0.57 14.73 8.46
CA GLY A 180 1.59 15.50 9.16
C GLY A 180 3.03 15.04 8.91
N LEU A 181 3.26 14.28 7.84
CA LEU A 181 4.54 13.66 7.52
C LEU A 181 4.87 13.78 6.03
N ILE A 182 6.13 14.05 5.74
CA ILE A 182 6.72 13.94 4.40
C ILE A 182 7.57 12.67 4.36
N ASN A 183 7.46 11.91 3.29
CA ASN A 183 8.25 10.70 3.05
C ASN A 183 9.28 10.92 1.96
N THR A 184 10.47 10.36 2.15
CA THR A 184 11.53 10.24 1.15
C THR A 184 12.39 9.02 1.44
N GLY A 185 13.40 8.77 0.64
CA GLY A 185 14.35 7.70 0.86
C GLY A 185 15.38 7.58 -0.26
N GLY A 186 16.08 6.46 -0.27
CA GLY A 186 17.11 6.20 -1.26
C GLY A 186 17.80 4.87 -1.06
N TYR A 187 18.79 4.63 -1.89
CA TYR A 187 19.61 3.43 -1.92
C TYR A 187 21.08 3.82 -1.75
N ALA A 188 21.76 3.20 -0.80
CA ALA A 188 23.17 3.47 -0.50
C ALA A 188 24.02 2.21 -0.64
N ARG A 189 25.23 2.35 -1.17
CA ARG A 189 26.22 1.27 -1.26
C ARG A 189 27.51 1.68 -0.55
N GLY A 190 28.29 0.69 -0.12
CA GLY A 190 29.57 0.93 0.50
C GLY A 190 29.50 1.42 1.96
N VAL A 191 28.31 1.51 2.55
CA VAL A 191 28.15 1.85 3.98
C VAL A 191 27.99 0.57 4.79
N ARG A 192 28.85 0.40 5.79
CA ARG A 192 28.71 -0.70 6.74
C ARG A 192 27.64 -0.35 7.77
N VAL A 193 26.64 -1.22 7.91
CA VAL A 193 25.62 -1.16 8.96
C VAL A 193 25.75 -2.36 9.89
N ASP A 194 25.40 -2.18 11.16
CA ASP A 194 25.39 -3.25 12.16
C ASP A 194 24.08 -4.03 12.10
N SER A 195 23.87 -4.73 10.99
CA SER A 195 22.66 -5.50 10.71
C SER A 195 22.98 -6.65 9.74
N GLU A 196 22.27 -7.76 9.89
CA GLU A 196 22.38 -8.89 8.98
C GLU A 196 21.55 -8.65 7.70
N PRO A 197 21.92 -9.21 6.54
CA PRO A 197 21.09 -9.21 5.34
C PRO A 197 19.67 -9.71 5.62
N GLY A 198 18.66 -9.04 5.08
CA GLY A 198 17.26 -9.30 5.39
C GLY A 198 16.76 -8.62 6.68
N SER A 199 17.64 -7.95 7.44
CA SER A 199 17.24 -7.16 8.61
C SER A 199 16.55 -5.87 8.20
N TYR A 200 15.55 -5.50 8.99
CA TYR A 200 14.85 -4.24 8.86
C TYR A 200 14.89 -3.48 10.18
N GLU A 201 15.54 -2.34 10.16
CA GLU A 201 15.72 -1.48 11.32
C GLU A 201 14.85 -0.23 11.23
N MET A 202 14.17 0.10 12.31
CA MET A 202 13.36 1.31 12.44
C MET A 202 13.84 2.15 13.61
N ILE A 203 14.25 3.38 13.34
CA ILE A 203 14.86 4.29 14.30
C ILE A 203 13.90 5.45 14.58
N PHE A 204 13.43 5.54 15.81
CA PHE A 204 12.72 6.69 16.31
C PHE A 204 13.70 7.80 16.67
N GLY A 205 14.14 8.55 15.67
CA GLY A 205 15.11 9.63 15.81
C GLY A 205 14.61 10.77 16.70
N LYS A 206 15.50 11.69 17.04
CA LYS A 206 15.20 12.84 17.91
C LYS A 206 14.28 13.85 17.22
N ARG A 207 14.38 13.99 15.90
CA ARG A 207 13.64 14.97 15.11
C ARG A 207 12.82 14.37 13.98
N ALA A 208 13.20 13.19 13.47
CA ALA A 208 12.51 12.50 12.39
C ALA A 208 12.68 10.98 12.53
N PHE A 209 11.78 10.24 11.89
CA PHE A 209 11.84 8.78 11.85
C PHE A 209 12.69 8.33 10.66
N PHE A 210 13.50 7.30 10.88
CA PHE A 210 14.36 6.69 9.86
C PHE A 210 14.16 5.17 9.84
N GLY A 211 14.09 4.57 8.68
CA GLY A 211 14.05 3.12 8.54
C GLY A 211 15.00 2.67 7.44
N TYR A 212 15.63 1.50 7.62
CA TYR A 212 16.45 0.92 6.56
C TYR A 212 16.38 -0.61 6.57
N ALA A 213 16.60 -1.20 5.41
CA ALA A 213 16.75 -2.63 5.22
C ALA A 213 18.07 -2.92 4.50
N LEU A 214 18.82 -3.93 4.96
CA LEU A 214 20.02 -4.40 4.30
C LEU A 214 19.64 -5.51 3.31
N ALA A 215 19.78 -5.22 2.01
CA ALA A 215 19.55 -6.19 0.97
C ALA A 215 20.68 -7.25 0.92
N PRO A 216 20.41 -8.45 0.39
CA PRO A 216 21.41 -9.54 0.32
C PRO A 216 22.67 -9.19 -0.49
N ASP A 217 22.58 -8.24 -1.43
CA ASP A 217 23.69 -7.76 -2.25
C ASP A 217 24.53 -6.65 -1.56
N GLY A 218 24.18 -6.30 -0.31
CA GLY A 218 24.87 -5.28 0.45
C GLY A 218 24.41 -3.84 0.20
N GLU A 219 23.41 -3.62 -0.66
CA GLU A 219 22.75 -2.33 -0.81
C GLU A 219 21.86 -2.06 0.40
N VAL A 220 21.93 -0.85 0.96
CA VAL A 220 21.07 -0.44 2.06
C VAL A 220 19.94 0.43 1.50
N TRP A 221 18.71 -0.03 1.66
CA TRP A 221 17.52 0.70 1.26
C TRP A 221 16.99 1.44 2.47
N TRP A 222 16.80 2.74 2.37
CA TRP A 222 16.34 3.53 3.48
C TRP A 222 15.18 4.45 3.12
N PHE A 223 14.39 4.80 4.12
CA PHE A 223 13.36 5.82 4.03
C PHE A 223 13.36 6.69 5.28
N ALA A 224 12.82 7.89 5.15
CA ALA A 224 12.67 8.86 6.21
C ALA A 224 11.25 9.40 6.24
N ASN A 225 10.69 9.57 7.45
CA ASN A 225 9.45 10.32 7.64
C ASN A 225 9.75 11.58 8.44
N LEU A 226 9.58 12.73 7.78
CA LEU A 226 9.89 14.04 8.33
C LEU A 226 8.59 14.67 8.87
N PRO A 227 8.51 14.96 10.17
CA PRO A 227 7.36 15.68 10.71
C PRO A 227 7.23 17.08 10.11
N ARG A 228 6.06 17.38 9.59
CA ARG A 228 5.68 18.70 9.11
C ARG A 228 4.20 18.92 9.37
N ARG A 229 3.88 19.92 10.19
CA ARG A 229 2.51 20.19 10.63
C ARG A 229 1.59 20.55 9.47
N ASP A 230 2.04 21.52 8.66
CA ASP A 230 1.24 22.06 7.58
C ASP A 230 1.53 21.31 6.28
N GLU A 231 0.47 20.97 5.56
CA GLU A 231 0.58 20.29 4.26
C GLU A 231 1.35 21.20 3.28
N PRO A 232 2.38 20.68 2.60
CA PRO A 232 3.11 21.44 1.60
C PRO A 232 2.19 21.82 0.43
N ALA A 233 2.35 23.04 -0.08
CA ALA A 233 1.67 23.46 -1.29
C ALA A 233 2.12 22.60 -2.49
N ARG A 234 1.26 22.50 -3.50
CA ARG A 234 1.59 21.76 -4.72
C ARG A 234 2.83 22.35 -5.40
N GLY A 235 3.82 21.53 -5.70
CA GLY A 235 5.10 21.92 -6.31
C GLY A 235 6.12 22.49 -5.31
N GLU A 236 5.76 22.68 -4.04
CA GLU A 236 6.68 23.24 -3.04
C GLU A 236 7.86 22.33 -2.74
N LEU A 237 7.61 21.02 -2.66
CA LEU A 237 8.66 20.06 -2.35
C LEU A 237 9.60 19.85 -3.55
N GLU A 238 9.07 19.85 -4.75
CA GLU A 238 9.79 19.71 -6.00
C GLU A 238 10.66 20.94 -6.32
N ALA A 239 10.25 22.12 -5.86
CA ALA A 239 11.02 23.35 -6.03
C ALA A 239 12.32 23.37 -5.22
N VAL A 240 12.47 22.48 -4.24
CA VAL A 240 13.69 22.35 -3.43
C VAL A 240 14.66 21.38 -4.11
N GLY A 241 15.83 21.84 -4.48
CA GLY A 241 16.86 21.02 -5.14
C GLY A 241 17.38 19.89 -4.23
N GLY A 242 17.88 18.83 -4.88
CA GLY A 242 18.36 17.63 -4.20
C GLY A 242 19.47 17.88 -3.17
N ASP A 243 20.43 18.78 -3.46
CA ASP A 243 21.50 19.15 -2.53
C ASP A 243 20.98 19.86 -1.27
N GLU A 244 19.96 20.69 -1.43
CA GLU A 244 19.30 21.33 -0.29
C GLU A 244 18.54 20.30 0.55
N TRP A 245 17.83 19.37 -0.07
CA TRP A 245 17.20 18.26 0.66
C TRP A 245 18.23 17.40 1.40
N ARG A 246 19.37 17.09 0.77
CA ARG A 246 20.47 16.37 1.42
C ARG A 246 20.97 17.11 2.66
N ARG A 247 21.24 18.41 2.56
CA ARG A 247 21.66 19.23 3.69
C ARG A 247 20.63 19.23 4.84
N ARG A 248 19.34 19.36 4.50
CA ARG A 248 18.25 19.33 5.50
C ARG A 248 18.15 17.97 6.19
N LEU A 249 18.24 16.89 5.45
CA LEU A 249 18.23 15.53 6.02
C LEU A 249 19.42 15.28 6.92
N LEU A 250 20.63 15.61 6.51
CA LEU A 250 21.82 15.48 7.33
C LEU A 250 21.69 16.29 8.64
N ALA A 251 21.20 17.52 8.56
CA ALA A 251 20.95 18.33 9.75
C ALA A 251 19.88 17.72 10.68
N LEU A 252 18.86 17.05 10.16
CA LEU A 252 17.83 16.38 10.97
C LEU A 252 18.40 15.21 11.78
N TYR A 253 19.34 14.44 11.22
CA TYR A 253 19.87 13.22 11.83
C TYR A 253 21.22 13.39 12.50
N ALA A 254 21.89 14.56 12.39
CA ALA A 254 23.23 14.81 12.97
C ALA A 254 23.37 14.51 14.46
N GLY A 255 22.27 14.57 15.21
CA GLY A 255 22.29 14.27 16.64
C GLY A 255 21.85 12.86 17.02
N ASP A 256 21.51 12.01 16.05
CA ASP A 256 21.05 10.64 16.28
C ASP A 256 22.22 9.66 16.23
N ALA A 257 22.16 8.63 17.07
CA ALA A 257 23.05 7.49 16.96
C ALA A 257 22.51 6.52 15.90
N GLY A 258 23.36 6.09 14.98
CA GLY A 258 22.99 5.14 13.94
C GLY A 258 23.47 5.55 12.55
N PRO A 259 23.10 4.79 11.51
CA PRO A 259 23.68 4.93 10.18
C PRO A 259 22.99 5.96 9.28
N ALA A 260 22.02 6.74 9.79
CA ALA A 260 21.25 7.66 8.94
C ALA A 260 22.14 8.66 8.18
N VAL A 261 23.09 9.31 8.88
CA VAL A 261 23.99 10.28 8.25
C VAL A 261 24.85 9.62 7.16
N PRO A 262 25.66 8.59 7.43
CA PRO A 262 26.49 7.98 6.39
C PRO A 262 25.65 7.35 5.23
N LEU A 263 24.45 6.88 5.50
CA LEU A 263 23.55 6.38 4.44
C LEU A 263 23.08 7.50 3.52
N ILE A 264 22.68 8.64 4.08
CA ILE A 264 22.25 9.82 3.30
C ILE A 264 23.43 10.37 2.47
N GLU A 265 24.63 10.42 3.05
CA GLU A 265 25.85 10.87 2.34
C GLU A 265 26.21 9.96 1.17
N ALA A 266 26.12 8.65 1.36
CA ALA A 266 26.45 7.64 0.35
C ALA A 266 25.34 7.41 -0.70
N THR A 267 24.16 8.03 -0.53
CA THR A 267 23.06 7.89 -1.49
C THR A 267 23.30 8.79 -2.71
N PRO A 268 23.44 8.25 -3.92
CA PRO A 268 23.67 9.08 -5.11
C PRO A 268 22.54 10.06 -5.35
N GLU A 269 21.30 9.57 -5.35
CA GLU A 269 20.10 10.34 -5.59
C GLU A 269 19.07 10.11 -4.49
N ILE A 270 18.65 11.17 -3.84
CA ILE A 270 17.57 11.13 -2.86
C ILE A 270 16.25 11.23 -3.61
N MET A 271 15.38 10.28 -3.36
CA MET A 271 14.08 10.23 -4.03
C MET A 271 13.19 11.40 -3.65
N SER A 272 12.30 11.76 -4.57
CA SER A 272 11.38 12.89 -4.41
C SER A 272 10.61 12.84 -3.09
N MET A 273 10.54 13.98 -2.44
CA MET A 273 9.72 14.17 -1.24
C MET A 273 8.24 14.06 -1.57
N SER A 274 7.49 13.35 -0.74
CA SER A 274 6.05 13.16 -0.94
C SER A 274 5.28 13.36 0.35
N PRO A 275 4.20 14.13 0.38
CA PRO A 275 3.31 14.20 1.54
C PRO A 275 2.57 12.86 1.70
N ILE A 276 2.44 12.41 2.95
CA ILE A 276 1.68 11.21 3.26
C ILE A 276 0.22 11.56 3.46
N HIS A 277 -0.66 10.94 2.69
CA HIS A 277 -2.11 11.05 2.81
C HIS A 277 -2.73 9.73 3.24
N THR A 278 -3.83 9.81 3.96
CA THR A 278 -4.61 8.65 4.42
C THR A 278 -6.10 8.88 4.16
N ILE A 279 -6.83 7.77 4.07
CA ILE A 279 -8.30 7.77 4.05
C ILE A 279 -8.75 6.93 5.25
N PRO A 280 -9.06 7.56 6.38
CA PRO A 280 -9.39 6.83 7.60
C PRO A 280 -10.77 6.16 7.55
N HIS A 281 -11.69 6.74 6.81
CA HIS A 281 -13.05 6.23 6.63
C HIS A 281 -13.63 6.77 5.32
N LEU A 282 -14.29 5.92 4.56
CA LEU A 282 -15.02 6.26 3.35
C LEU A 282 -16.47 5.82 3.49
N PRO A 283 -17.46 6.72 3.44
CA PRO A 283 -18.88 6.38 3.62
C PRO A 283 -19.39 5.37 2.58
N SER A 284 -19.14 5.62 1.31
CA SER A 284 -19.57 4.76 0.20
C SER A 284 -18.39 4.22 -0.57
N TRP A 285 -18.30 2.90 -0.70
CA TRP A 285 -17.26 2.25 -1.51
C TRP A 285 -17.71 1.97 -2.92
N HIS A 286 -19.02 1.96 -3.17
CA HIS A 286 -19.60 1.59 -4.46
C HIS A 286 -20.91 2.30 -4.78
N SER A 287 -21.27 2.30 -6.06
CA SER A 287 -22.59 2.57 -6.62
C SER A 287 -23.17 1.27 -7.17
N ALA A 288 -24.08 1.33 -8.13
CA ALA A 288 -24.66 0.13 -8.73
C ALA A 288 -23.65 -0.65 -9.60
N ARG A 289 -22.71 0.06 -10.28
CA ARG A 289 -21.77 -0.55 -11.23
C ARG A 289 -20.33 -0.10 -11.07
N MET A 290 -20.04 0.79 -10.14
CA MET A 290 -18.69 1.26 -9.85
C MET A 290 -18.31 0.93 -8.42
N ILE A 291 -17.05 0.56 -8.19
CA ILE A 291 -16.50 0.28 -6.87
C ILE A 291 -15.05 0.75 -6.79
N VAL A 292 -14.59 1.17 -5.61
CA VAL A 292 -13.18 1.46 -5.32
C VAL A 292 -12.57 0.40 -4.41
N ILE A 293 -11.29 0.08 -4.63
CA ILE A 293 -10.51 -0.86 -3.83
C ILE A 293 -9.11 -0.31 -3.53
N GLY A 294 -8.42 -0.91 -2.57
CA GLY A 294 -7.08 -0.50 -2.17
C GLY A 294 -7.04 0.96 -1.69
N ASP A 295 -5.97 1.68 -2.02
CA ASP A 295 -5.79 3.08 -1.59
C ASP A 295 -6.89 4.03 -2.11
N ALA A 296 -7.65 3.65 -3.13
CA ALA A 296 -8.82 4.42 -3.58
C ALA A 296 -9.98 4.37 -2.59
N ALA A 297 -10.12 3.27 -1.85
CA ALA A 297 -11.15 3.08 -0.83
C ALA A 297 -10.64 3.38 0.58
N HIS A 298 -9.40 2.99 0.89
CA HIS A 298 -8.85 2.96 2.24
C HIS A 298 -7.32 3.07 2.20
N ALA A 299 -6.77 4.24 2.24
CA ALA A 299 -5.33 4.44 2.28
C ALA A 299 -4.83 4.44 3.74
N PRO A 300 -4.21 3.35 4.24
CA PRO A 300 -3.60 3.35 5.56
C PRO A 300 -2.31 4.19 5.53
N SER A 301 -1.90 4.67 6.70
CA SER A 301 -0.55 5.21 6.81
C SER A 301 0.50 4.14 6.44
N PRO A 302 1.59 4.50 5.74
CA PRO A 302 2.70 3.59 5.44
C PRO A 302 3.26 2.86 6.66
N THR A 303 3.06 3.41 7.86
CA THR A 303 3.42 2.79 9.14
C THR A 303 2.80 1.41 9.37
N SER A 304 1.66 1.12 8.73
CA SER A 304 1.03 -0.20 8.82
C SER A 304 1.83 -1.28 8.10
N GLY A 305 2.60 -0.93 7.07
CA GLY A 305 3.23 -1.88 6.15
C GLY A 305 2.22 -2.73 5.37
N GLN A 306 0.92 -2.35 5.34
CA GLN A 306 -0.17 -3.20 4.83
C GLN A 306 -0.80 -2.70 3.53
N GLY A 307 -0.51 -1.47 3.05
CA GLY A 307 -1.23 -0.89 1.91
C GLY A 307 -1.24 -1.78 0.66
N ALA A 308 -0.07 -2.27 0.24
CA ALA A 308 0.04 -3.17 -0.91
C ALA A 308 -0.68 -4.51 -0.66
N SER A 309 -0.47 -5.11 0.51
CA SER A 309 -1.09 -6.39 0.89
C SER A 309 -2.62 -6.30 0.90
N LEU A 310 -3.18 -5.24 1.50
CA LEU A 310 -4.63 -5.01 1.52
C LEU A 310 -5.20 -4.81 0.12
N SER A 311 -4.49 -4.11 -0.76
CA SER A 311 -4.90 -3.89 -2.15
C SER A 311 -4.97 -5.21 -2.94
N ILE A 312 -4.03 -6.12 -2.72
CA ILE A 312 -4.02 -7.43 -3.37
C ILE A 312 -5.12 -8.33 -2.78
N GLU A 313 -5.31 -8.32 -1.46
CA GLU A 313 -6.44 -9.01 -0.83
C GLU A 313 -7.78 -8.54 -1.39
N ASP A 314 -7.96 -7.23 -1.53
CA ASP A 314 -9.19 -6.64 -2.09
C ASP A 314 -9.46 -7.15 -3.50
N ALA A 315 -8.44 -7.21 -4.35
CA ALA A 315 -8.54 -7.73 -5.70
C ALA A 315 -9.09 -9.16 -5.73
N VAL A 316 -8.55 -10.03 -4.87
CA VAL A 316 -8.99 -11.44 -4.78
C VAL A 316 -10.41 -11.54 -4.22
N VAL A 317 -10.72 -10.81 -3.14
CA VAL A 317 -12.05 -10.86 -2.50
C VAL A 317 -13.13 -10.30 -3.43
N LEU A 318 -12.87 -9.18 -4.12
CA LEU A 318 -13.84 -8.58 -5.05
C LEU A 318 -14.13 -9.53 -6.22
N ALA A 319 -13.09 -10.09 -6.84
CA ALA A 319 -13.26 -11.01 -7.96
C ALA A 319 -14.05 -12.26 -7.55
N ARG A 320 -13.83 -12.78 -6.35
CA ARG A 320 -14.60 -13.88 -5.77
C ARG A 320 -16.08 -13.53 -5.58
N CYS A 321 -16.37 -12.32 -5.06
CA CYS A 321 -17.73 -11.84 -4.93
C CYS A 321 -18.44 -11.72 -6.28
N LEU A 322 -17.75 -11.17 -7.31
CA LEU A 322 -18.27 -11.04 -8.67
C LEU A 322 -18.46 -12.39 -9.37
N ARG A 323 -17.65 -13.41 -9.03
CA ARG A 323 -17.79 -14.77 -9.53
C ARG A 323 -19.05 -15.45 -9.01
N ASP A 324 -19.33 -15.31 -7.71
CA ASP A 324 -20.30 -16.14 -7.00
C ASP A 324 -21.69 -15.48 -6.90
N LEU A 325 -21.76 -14.15 -6.91
CA LEU A 325 -23.00 -13.45 -6.65
C LEU A 325 -23.70 -12.99 -7.95
N PRO A 326 -25.06 -12.95 -7.95
CA PRO A 326 -25.84 -12.83 -9.18
C PRO A 326 -25.82 -11.45 -9.84
N SER A 327 -25.33 -10.42 -9.13
CA SER A 327 -25.32 -9.05 -9.66
C SER A 327 -24.17 -8.22 -9.05
N PRO A 328 -23.67 -7.19 -9.76
CA PRO A 328 -22.67 -6.29 -9.23
C PRO A 328 -23.04 -5.66 -7.89
N PRO A 329 -24.23 -5.12 -7.65
CA PRO A 329 -24.58 -4.56 -6.35
C PRO A 329 -24.51 -5.58 -5.20
N ALA A 330 -24.92 -6.82 -5.43
CA ALA A 330 -24.81 -7.88 -4.43
C ALA A 330 -23.35 -8.23 -4.14
N ALA A 331 -22.53 -8.31 -5.20
CA ALA A 331 -21.09 -8.58 -5.08
C ALA A 331 -20.35 -7.45 -4.33
N PHE A 332 -20.68 -6.21 -4.64
CA PHE A 332 -20.07 -5.03 -4.00
C PHE A 332 -20.45 -4.92 -2.53
N ALA A 333 -21.72 -5.14 -2.19
CA ALA A 333 -22.16 -5.16 -0.80
C ALA A 333 -21.48 -6.27 0.02
N ALA A 334 -21.34 -7.47 -0.54
CA ALA A 334 -20.66 -8.58 0.09
C ALA A 334 -19.16 -8.30 0.27
N PHE A 335 -18.51 -7.72 -0.75
CA PHE A 335 -17.12 -7.28 -0.68
C PHE A 335 -16.92 -6.26 0.45
N GLU A 336 -17.72 -5.20 0.48
CA GLU A 336 -17.62 -4.15 1.48
C GLU A 336 -17.84 -4.71 2.89
N ALA A 337 -18.85 -5.55 3.08
CA ALA A 337 -19.12 -6.20 4.36
C ALA A 337 -17.95 -7.07 4.85
N ALA A 338 -17.26 -7.76 3.95
CA ALA A 338 -16.10 -8.59 4.27
C ALA A 338 -14.84 -7.76 4.56
N ARG A 339 -14.64 -6.64 3.85
CA ARG A 339 -13.37 -5.90 3.88
C ARG A 339 -13.36 -4.73 4.85
N ARG A 340 -14.44 -3.95 4.93
CA ARG A 340 -14.50 -2.73 5.74
C ARG A 340 -14.07 -2.92 7.20
N PRO A 341 -14.57 -3.91 7.96
CA PRO A 341 -14.18 -4.07 9.37
C PRO A 341 -12.69 -4.33 9.54
N ARG A 342 -12.12 -5.18 8.66
CA ARG A 342 -10.70 -5.51 8.67
C ARG A 342 -9.84 -4.28 8.39
N VAL A 343 -10.13 -3.59 7.30
CA VAL A 343 -9.36 -2.44 6.83
C VAL A 343 -9.38 -1.29 7.84
N GLU A 344 -10.56 -0.94 8.34
CA GLU A 344 -10.70 0.13 9.34
C GLU A 344 -9.99 -0.21 10.66
N SER A 345 -9.96 -1.48 11.06
CA SER A 345 -9.19 -1.92 12.22
C SER A 345 -7.69 -1.67 12.04
N ILE A 346 -7.15 -2.00 10.85
CA ILE A 346 -5.74 -1.79 10.52
C ILE A 346 -5.40 -0.30 10.44
N ILE A 347 -6.27 0.51 9.83
CA ILE A 347 -6.09 1.97 9.76
C ILE A 347 -6.07 2.58 11.17
N LYS A 348 -7.02 2.22 12.03
CA LYS A 348 -7.08 2.70 13.42
C LYS A 348 -5.81 2.33 14.20
N TRP A 349 -5.31 1.11 14.00
CA TRP A 349 -4.06 0.66 14.62
C TRP A 349 -2.85 1.46 14.09
N ALA A 350 -2.73 1.63 12.78
CA ALA A 350 -1.65 2.39 12.14
C ALA A 350 -1.62 3.86 12.59
N ALA A 351 -2.77 4.50 12.74
CA ALA A 351 -2.89 5.88 13.20
C ALA A 351 -2.31 6.07 14.62
N ARG A 352 -2.52 5.11 15.52
CA ARG A 352 -1.94 5.15 16.87
C ARG A 352 -0.41 5.11 16.86
N ILE A 353 0.19 4.31 15.97
CA ILE A 353 1.65 4.23 15.83
C ILE A 353 2.19 5.51 15.20
N ASN A 354 1.50 6.09 14.22
CA ASN A 354 1.92 7.32 13.55
C ASN A 354 2.16 8.48 14.53
N ASN A 355 1.28 8.64 15.49
CA ASN A 355 1.39 9.67 16.52
C ASN A 355 2.69 9.53 17.35
N SER A 356 3.26 8.33 17.46
CA SER A 356 4.52 8.09 18.17
C SER A 356 5.77 8.52 17.39
N LYS A 357 5.68 8.65 16.05
CA LYS A 357 6.81 9.07 15.20
C LYS A 357 7.16 10.55 15.34
N ALA A 358 6.18 11.39 15.65
CA ALA A 358 6.32 12.84 15.82
C ALA A 358 6.35 13.28 17.30
N ALA A 359 6.72 12.38 18.21
CA ALA A 359 6.71 12.64 19.64
C ALA A 359 7.71 13.72 20.05
N GLY A 360 7.27 14.71 20.83
CA GLY A 360 8.13 15.73 21.44
C GLY A 360 9.12 15.14 22.48
N PRO A 361 10.06 15.95 23.01
CA PRO A 361 11.18 15.44 23.85
C PRO A 361 10.74 14.59 25.05
N VAL A 362 9.75 15.03 25.79
CA VAL A 362 9.21 14.31 26.97
C VAL A 362 8.50 13.03 26.55
N ALA A 363 7.65 13.10 25.54
CA ALA A 363 6.90 11.95 25.04
C ALA A 363 7.83 10.88 24.45
N ARG A 364 8.99 11.24 23.90
CA ARG A 364 10.02 10.28 23.44
C ARG A 364 10.60 9.47 24.59
N VAL A 365 10.98 10.12 25.70
CA VAL A 365 11.51 9.42 26.87
C VAL A 365 10.49 8.42 27.41
N LEU A 366 9.24 8.84 27.51
CA LEU A 366 8.16 7.97 27.97
C LEU A 366 7.92 6.81 26.99
N ARG A 367 7.87 7.09 25.68
CA ARG A 367 7.76 6.05 24.63
C ARG A 367 8.91 5.03 24.76
N ASP A 368 10.16 5.50 24.84
CA ASP A 368 11.34 4.64 24.87
C ASP A 368 11.44 3.79 26.17
N ALA A 369 10.76 4.20 27.23
CA ALA A 369 10.61 3.43 28.45
C ALA A 369 9.50 2.38 28.36
N VAL A 370 8.34 2.72 27.76
CA VAL A 370 7.13 1.89 27.75
C VAL A 370 7.08 0.92 26.55
N LEU A 371 7.60 1.34 25.39
CA LEU A 371 7.50 0.58 24.14
C LEU A 371 8.04 -0.86 24.22
N PRO A 372 9.18 -1.14 24.92
CA PRO A 372 9.67 -2.52 25.06
C PRO A 372 8.66 -3.47 25.70
N THR A 373 7.94 -3.00 26.72
CA THR A 373 6.92 -3.79 27.41
C THR A 373 5.69 -3.99 26.52
N VAL A 374 5.24 -2.93 25.85
CA VAL A 374 4.09 -3.00 24.92
C VAL A 374 4.37 -3.98 23.78
N LEU A 375 5.56 -3.94 23.17
CA LEU A 375 5.94 -4.87 22.11
C LEU A 375 5.88 -6.33 22.55
N LYS A 376 6.39 -6.65 23.75
CA LYS A 376 6.32 -8.01 24.31
C LYS A 376 4.88 -8.47 24.51
N MET A 377 4.00 -7.58 24.99
CA MET A 377 2.60 -7.90 25.25
C MET A 377 1.77 -8.05 23.95
N THR A 378 2.17 -7.39 22.88
CA THR A 378 1.41 -7.35 21.62
C THR A 378 1.91 -8.31 20.55
N ALA A 379 3.09 -8.92 20.73
CA ALA A 379 3.75 -9.77 19.74
C ALA A 379 2.87 -10.93 19.22
N ASP A 380 2.02 -11.50 20.08
CA ASP A 380 1.09 -12.60 19.76
C ASP A 380 -0.37 -12.18 19.97
N SER A 381 -0.65 -10.89 19.95
CA SER A 381 -1.99 -10.38 20.17
C SER A 381 -2.96 -10.85 19.07
N LYS A 382 -4.24 -10.97 19.41
CA LYS A 382 -5.31 -11.27 18.45
C LYS A 382 -5.31 -10.27 17.28
N THR A 383 -5.04 -9.00 17.56
CA THR A 383 -4.96 -7.94 16.53
C THR A 383 -3.81 -8.19 15.56
N PHE A 384 -2.61 -8.59 16.06
CA PHE A 384 -1.48 -8.91 15.19
C PHE A 384 -1.82 -10.08 14.26
N LYS A 385 -2.38 -11.17 14.82
CA LYS A 385 -2.82 -12.32 14.04
C LYS A 385 -3.88 -11.93 13.01
N GLN A 386 -4.92 -11.22 13.41
CA GLN A 386 -5.96 -10.77 12.48
C GLN A 386 -5.42 -9.88 11.35
N THR A 387 -4.34 -9.14 11.59
CA THR A 387 -3.72 -8.29 10.56
C THR A 387 -2.91 -9.11 9.55
N HIS A 388 -2.15 -10.12 9.99
CA HIS A 388 -1.13 -10.77 9.16
C HIS A 388 -1.47 -12.21 8.74
N ASP A 389 -2.43 -12.87 9.42
CA ASP A 389 -2.78 -14.26 9.16
C ASP A 389 -4.05 -14.39 8.27
N TYR A 390 -4.38 -13.34 7.54
CA TYR A 390 -5.56 -13.33 6.67
C TYR A 390 -5.28 -14.13 5.41
N HIS A 391 -6.09 -15.17 5.20
CA HIS A 391 -6.09 -16.01 4.01
C HIS A 391 -7.42 -15.85 3.26
N VAL A 392 -7.36 -15.79 1.93
CA VAL A 392 -8.54 -15.78 1.07
C VAL A 392 -8.68 -17.16 0.42
N ASP A 393 -9.58 -17.97 0.96
CA ASP A 393 -9.93 -19.25 0.33
C ASP A 393 -10.73 -18.95 -0.95
N TRP A 394 -10.05 -19.11 -2.09
CA TRP A 394 -10.66 -18.88 -3.40
C TRP A 394 -11.82 -19.82 -3.71
N GLU A 395 -11.75 -21.07 -3.27
CA GLU A 395 -12.73 -22.12 -3.59
C GLU A 395 -14.00 -22.01 -2.71
N ALA A 396 -13.90 -21.40 -1.54
CA ALA A 396 -15.06 -21.22 -0.67
C ALA A 396 -16.11 -20.30 -1.30
N PRO A 397 -17.39 -20.69 -1.35
CA PRO A 397 -18.44 -19.84 -1.91
C PRO A 397 -18.65 -18.57 -1.05
N VAL A 398 -18.99 -17.47 -1.72
CA VAL A 398 -19.37 -16.23 -1.02
C VAL A 398 -20.84 -16.32 -0.62
N PRO A 399 -21.18 -16.25 0.68
CA PRO A 399 -22.58 -16.23 1.10
C PRO A 399 -23.27 -14.96 0.62
N ALA A 400 -24.48 -15.08 0.12
CA ALA A 400 -25.32 -13.92 -0.16
C ALA A 400 -25.56 -13.14 1.16
N VAL A 401 -25.25 -11.85 1.15
CA VAL A 401 -25.60 -10.96 2.26
C VAL A 401 -27.11 -10.88 2.30
N GLN A 402 -27.74 -11.40 3.36
CA GLN A 402 -29.19 -11.18 3.55
C GLN A 402 -29.38 -9.67 3.76
N PRO A 403 -30.31 -9.01 3.02
CA PRO A 403 -30.67 -7.64 3.31
C PRO A 403 -31.11 -7.58 4.76
N GLY A 404 -30.40 -6.76 5.57
CA GLY A 404 -30.48 -6.73 7.01
C GLY A 404 -31.91 -6.69 7.51
N GLY A 405 -32.24 -7.62 8.39
CA GLY A 405 -33.28 -7.39 9.36
C GLY A 405 -32.82 -6.25 10.28
N ASN A 406 -33.59 -5.18 10.30
CA ASN A 406 -33.51 -4.09 11.28
C ASN A 406 -33.54 -4.61 12.71
#